data_964dab1d481516c46c65a7dab5c7c68f
#
_entry.id   964dab1d481516c46c65a7dab5c7c68f
#
_cell.length_a   1.000
_cell.length_b   1.000
_cell.length_c   1.000
_cell.angle_alpha   90.00
_cell.angle_beta   90.00
_cell.angle_gamma   90.00
#
_symmetry.space_group_name_H-M   'P 1'
#
loop_
_entity.id
_entity.type
_entity.pdbx_description
1 polymer ?
#
loop_
_entity_poly.entity_id
_entity_poly.type
_entity_poly.pdbx_seq_one_letter_code
_entity_poly.pdbx_strand_id
1 'polypeptide(L)'
;MALLSAFNKDTANNLQLDAGIICKGITNPYKPTEGELKTKCIGATSGGAEFEVTPEITNIFEDLDDAKGKYKGGVEITNIDIVFSFTMKEMTAENFKLAMGCADITEVKANEVQANELSDDNLHHTLLTPRLEIKDEDFIDNICWYGRKRNGEKVCIVLHNVFNEGGLNYTSESAGKGSLEVELHAFFDLKNPDKVPYEVIIFDASANLGE
;
A
#
# COMPACT_ATOMS: atom_id res chain seq x y z
N MET A 1 -40.10 14.13 21.96
CA MET A 1 -38.64 14.39 21.96
C MET A 1 -38.07 13.75 20.73
N ALA A 2 -37.56 14.53 19.76
CA ALA A 2 -36.95 13.96 18.58
C ALA A 2 -35.63 13.29 18.99
N LEU A 3 -35.48 12.01 18.69
CA LEU A 3 -34.21 11.32 18.84
C LEU A 3 -33.16 12.03 17.96
N LEU A 4 -32.09 12.51 18.58
CA LEU A 4 -30.93 12.99 17.83
C LEU A 4 -30.34 11.81 17.06
N SER A 5 -30.41 11.87 15.74
CA SER A 5 -29.81 10.87 14.85
C SER A 5 -28.61 11.50 14.16
N ALA A 6 -27.49 10.81 14.16
CA ALA A 6 -26.33 11.16 13.32
C ALA A 6 -26.63 10.98 11.83
N PHE A 7 -27.70 10.25 11.49
CA PHE A 7 -28.15 10.04 10.11
C PHE A 7 -28.87 11.30 9.60
N ASN A 8 -28.34 11.93 8.56
CA ASN A 8 -28.90 13.11 7.94
C ASN A 8 -28.94 12.94 6.40
N LYS A 9 -29.49 13.92 5.70
CA LYS A 9 -29.62 13.89 4.22
C LYS A 9 -28.28 13.77 3.48
N ASP A 10 -27.18 14.22 4.10
CA ASP A 10 -25.86 14.22 3.48
C ASP A 10 -25.06 12.96 3.79
N THR A 11 -25.50 12.15 4.77
CA THR A 11 -24.83 10.92 5.17
C THR A 11 -24.57 9.98 4.00
N ALA A 12 -25.60 9.77 3.17
CA ALA A 12 -25.48 8.89 2.00
C ALA A 12 -24.46 9.39 0.95
N ASN A 13 -24.30 10.71 0.83
CA ASN A 13 -23.37 11.31 -0.12
C ASN A 13 -21.91 11.16 0.30
N ASN A 14 -21.66 11.04 1.61
CA ASN A 14 -20.33 10.91 2.20
C ASN A 14 -19.86 9.46 2.32
N LEU A 15 -20.69 8.48 1.98
CA LEU A 15 -20.30 7.08 2.00
C LEU A 15 -19.35 6.76 0.83
N GLN A 16 -18.30 6.02 1.13
CA GLN A 16 -17.48 5.37 0.10
C GLN A 16 -18.25 4.17 -0.47
N LEU A 17 -18.23 4.00 -1.79
CA LEU A 17 -19.07 3.02 -2.49
C LEU A 17 -18.31 1.88 -3.15
N ASP A 18 -16.99 1.98 -3.29
CA ASP A 18 -16.18 1.00 -4.01
C ASP A 18 -14.98 0.53 -3.18
N ALA A 19 -14.40 -0.59 -3.59
CA ALA A 19 -13.15 -1.09 -3.01
C ALA A 19 -11.93 -0.26 -3.44
N GLY A 20 -12.10 0.64 -4.43
CA GLY A 20 -11.02 1.42 -5.01
C GLY A 20 -10.10 0.60 -5.92
N ILE A 21 -9.08 1.28 -6.42
CA ILE A 21 -7.98 0.69 -7.18
C ILE A 21 -6.65 1.00 -6.50
N ILE A 22 -5.72 0.08 -6.59
CA ILE A 22 -4.37 0.24 -6.03
C ILE A 22 -3.38 0.33 -7.19
N CYS A 23 -2.55 1.38 -7.18
CA CYS A 23 -1.55 1.62 -8.21
C CYS A 23 -0.18 1.84 -7.56
N LYS A 24 0.89 1.29 -8.16
CA LYS A 24 2.27 1.45 -7.69
C LYS A 24 3.06 2.39 -8.60
N GLY A 25 3.90 3.24 -8.00
CA GLY A 25 4.84 4.10 -8.75
C GLY A 25 4.16 5.21 -9.56
N ILE A 26 3.04 5.77 -9.10
CA ILE A 26 2.40 6.93 -9.73
C ILE A 26 3.31 8.15 -9.58
N THR A 27 3.60 8.82 -10.69
CA THR A 27 4.52 9.96 -10.69
C THR A 27 3.96 11.18 -9.95
N ASN A 28 2.69 11.46 -10.16
CA ASN A 28 1.99 12.55 -9.49
C ASN A 28 0.63 12.07 -8.94
N PRO A 29 0.54 11.71 -7.65
CA PRO A 29 -0.70 11.26 -7.03
C PRO A 29 -1.85 12.27 -7.09
N TYR A 30 -1.54 13.56 -7.17
CA TYR A 30 -2.54 14.63 -7.27
C TYR A 30 -3.16 14.74 -8.67
N LYS A 31 -2.44 14.27 -9.69
CA LYS A 31 -2.90 14.32 -11.09
C LYS A 31 -2.40 13.10 -11.85
N PRO A 32 -2.88 11.89 -11.53
CA PRO A 32 -2.50 10.69 -12.27
C PRO A 32 -3.04 10.76 -13.70
N THR A 33 -2.26 10.32 -14.67
CA THR A 33 -2.73 10.19 -16.05
C THR A 33 -3.52 8.90 -16.24
N GLU A 34 -4.41 8.88 -17.23
CA GLU A 34 -5.17 7.66 -17.58
C GLU A 34 -4.23 6.49 -17.93
N GLY A 35 -3.13 6.79 -18.62
CA GLY A 35 -2.10 5.81 -18.95
C GLY A 35 -1.46 5.20 -17.71
N GLU A 36 -1.13 6.01 -16.71
CA GLU A 36 -0.58 5.52 -15.44
C GLU A 36 -1.59 4.65 -14.67
N LEU A 37 -2.85 5.10 -14.57
CA LEU A 37 -3.89 4.32 -13.89
C LEU A 37 -4.13 2.95 -14.56
N LYS A 38 -3.99 2.85 -15.90
CA LYS A 38 -4.13 1.60 -16.63
C LYS A 38 -2.91 0.67 -16.51
N THR A 39 -1.70 1.24 -16.53
CA THR A 39 -0.46 0.44 -16.60
C THR A 39 0.16 0.15 -15.25
N LYS A 40 -0.08 1.01 -14.25
CA LYS A 40 0.52 0.92 -12.91
C LYS A 40 -0.45 0.34 -11.85
N CYS A 41 -1.66 -0.02 -12.24
CA CYS A 41 -2.61 -0.73 -11.39
C CYS A 41 -2.11 -2.15 -11.14
N ILE A 42 -2.18 -2.61 -9.89
CA ILE A 42 -1.75 -3.96 -9.48
C ILE A 42 -2.72 -5.07 -9.88
N GLY A 43 -3.85 -4.72 -10.51
CA GLY A 43 -4.88 -5.66 -10.94
C GLY A 43 -5.97 -5.90 -9.91
N ALA A 44 -6.66 -7.04 -10.03
CA ALA A 44 -7.80 -7.38 -9.20
C ALA A 44 -7.39 -7.72 -7.76
N THR A 45 -8.10 -7.10 -6.82
CA THR A 45 -8.00 -7.35 -5.38
C THR A 45 -9.28 -7.95 -4.83
N SER A 46 -9.27 -8.46 -3.61
CA SER A 46 -10.46 -8.92 -2.89
C SER A 46 -10.42 -8.53 -1.43
N GLY A 47 -11.60 -8.36 -0.82
CA GLY A 47 -11.73 -7.98 0.58
C GLY A 47 -11.54 -6.48 0.85
N GLY A 48 -11.21 -5.69 -0.17
CA GLY A 48 -10.84 -4.29 -0.02
C GLY A 48 -9.36 -4.10 0.35
N ALA A 49 -9.05 -2.94 0.91
CA ALA A 49 -7.73 -2.62 1.43
C ALA A 49 -7.88 -2.00 2.83
N GLU A 50 -6.92 -2.26 3.70
CA GLU A 50 -6.86 -1.70 5.05
C GLU A 50 -5.66 -0.77 5.15
N PHE A 51 -5.90 0.41 5.71
CA PHE A 51 -4.86 1.40 5.97
C PHE A 51 -4.88 1.75 7.45
N GLU A 52 -3.77 1.50 8.11
CA GLU A 52 -3.60 1.72 9.54
C GLU A 52 -2.41 2.66 9.80
N VAL A 53 -2.60 3.60 10.73
CA VAL A 53 -1.55 4.50 11.21
C VAL A 53 -1.56 4.45 12.73
N THR A 54 -0.50 3.90 13.30
CA THR A 54 -0.36 3.72 14.74
C THR A 54 0.77 4.58 15.30
N PRO A 55 0.47 5.76 15.90
CA PRO A 55 1.50 6.57 16.53
C PRO A 55 1.87 6.00 17.90
N GLU A 56 3.15 5.92 18.18
CA GLU A 56 3.68 5.70 19.52
C GLU A 56 3.84 7.03 20.24
N ILE A 57 3.14 7.17 21.36
CA ILE A 57 3.08 8.44 22.10
C ILE A 57 3.77 8.27 23.45
N THR A 58 4.81 9.07 23.67
CA THR A 58 5.55 9.12 24.93
C THR A 58 5.17 10.35 25.74
N ASN A 59 5.08 10.17 27.07
CA ASN A 59 4.84 11.27 28.00
C ASN A 59 6.21 11.81 28.49
N ILE A 60 6.54 13.03 28.09
CA ILE A 60 7.82 13.67 28.47
C ILE A 60 7.94 14.00 29.98
N PHE A 61 6.84 13.88 30.73
CA PHE A 61 6.80 14.14 32.17
C PHE A 61 6.72 12.85 33.01
N GLU A 62 6.95 11.69 32.40
CA GLU A 62 6.77 10.38 33.05
C GLU A 62 7.68 10.23 34.29
N ASP A 63 8.91 10.74 34.21
CA ASP A 63 9.94 10.62 35.26
C ASP A 63 10.04 11.83 36.19
N LEU A 64 9.09 12.78 36.10
CA LEU A 64 9.12 13.95 36.97
C LEU A 64 8.40 13.71 38.29
N ASP A 65 9.03 14.13 39.40
CA ASP A 65 8.41 14.13 40.72
C ASP A 65 7.08 14.94 40.69
N ASP A 66 6.06 14.43 41.36
CA ASP A 66 4.70 15.02 41.42
C ASP A 66 3.90 14.99 40.10
N ALA A 67 4.40 14.47 39.00
CA ALA A 67 3.60 14.25 37.79
C ALA A 67 2.59 13.11 38.00
N LYS A 68 1.28 13.44 37.98
CA LYS A 68 0.21 12.46 38.30
C LYS A 68 -0.45 11.85 37.06
N GLY A 69 0.06 12.11 35.84
CA GLY A 69 -0.50 11.57 34.61
C GLY A 69 -0.05 12.30 33.36
N LYS A 70 -0.78 12.09 32.26
CA LYS A 70 -0.49 12.72 30.98
C LYS A 70 -1.09 14.14 30.95
N TYR A 71 -0.28 15.12 30.58
CA TYR A 71 -0.70 16.51 30.46
C TYR A 71 -0.76 16.93 28.99
N LYS A 72 -1.71 17.82 28.67
CA LYS A 72 -1.77 18.44 27.34
C LYS A 72 -0.47 19.24 27.10
N GLY A 73 0.21 18.96 26.00
CA GLY A 73 1.52 19.55 25.69
C GLY A 73 2.71 18.84 26.34
N GLY A 74 2.46 17.78 27.13
CA GLY A 74 3.50 16.92 27.70
C GLY A 74 3.58 15.55 27.03
N VAL A 75 3.14 15.44 25.75
CA VAL A 75 3.19 14.22 24.97
C VAL A 75 3.87 14.49 23.64
N GLU A 76 4.68 13.55 23.19
CA GLU A 76 5.39 13.56 21.91
C GLU A 76 5.13 12.27 21.17
N ILE A 77 5.11 12.34 19.83
CA ILE A 77 5.09 11.16 18.97
C ILE A 77 6.53 10.75 18.74
N THR A 78 6.91 9.57 19.22
CA THR A 78 8.29 9.05 19.11
C THR A 78 8.47 8.13 17.91
N ASN A 79 7.39 7.50 17.44
CA ASN A 79 7.38 6.65 16.26
C ASN A 79 5.98 6.68 15.62
N ILE A 80 5.91 6.35 14.35
CA ILE A 80 4.62 6.14 13.64
C ILE A 80 4.79 4.90 12.79
N ASP A 81 4.01 3.88 13.05
CA ASP A 81 3.89 2.70 12.18
C ASP A 81 2.74 2.94 11.19
N ILE A 82 3.02 2.75 9.90
CA ILE A 82 2.08 3.02 8.81
C ILE A 82 2.01 1.78 7.95
N VAL A 83 0.87 1.11 7.99
CA VAL A 83 0.63 -0.17 7.34
C VAL A 83 -0.48 -0.05 6.30
N PHE A 84 -0.26 -0.66 5.15
CA PHE A 84 -1.25 -0.79 4.09
C PHE A 84 -1.33 -2.23 3.63
N SER A 85 -2.44 -2.90 3.92
CA SER A 85 -2.64 -4.31 3.62
C SER A 85 -3.78 -4.54 2.64
N PHE A 86 -3.63 -5.51 1.76
CA PHE A 86 -4.61 -5.92 0.77
C PHE A 86 -4.31 -7.31 0.21
N THR A 87 -5.31 -7.89 -0.45
CA THR A 87 -5.20 -9.22 -1.07
C THR A 87 -5.30 -9.12 -2.59
N MET A 88 -4.25 -9.53 -3.30
CA MET A 88 -4.23 -9.61 -4.76
C MET A 88 -4.77 -10.96 -5.25
N LYS A 89 -5.46 -10.94 -6.39
CA LYS A 89 -6.00 -12.14 -7.06
C LYS A 89 -5.32 -12.43 -8.41
N GLU A 90 -4.50 -11.54 -8.90
CA GLU A 90 -3.73 -11.73 -10.14
C GLU A 90 -2.31 -12.18 -9.84
N MET A 91 -1.94 -13.33 -10.40
CA MET A 91 -0.66 -14.02 -10.18
C MET A 91 0.35 -13.66 -11.27
N THR A 92 0.72 -12.38 -11.35
CA THR A 92 1.78 -11.90 -12.26
C THR A 92 3.15 -11.95 -11.59
N ALA A 93 4.24 -12.00 -12.37
CA ALA A 93 5.59 -11.94 -11.81
C ALA A 93 5.83 -10.68 -10.99
N GLU A 94 5.28 -9.54 -11.43
CA GLU A 94 5.35 -8.27 -10.70
C GLU A 94 4.61 -8.30 -9.36
N ASN A 95 3.44 -8.99 -9.31
CA ASN A 95 2.68 -9.13 -8.07
C ASN A 95 3.36 -10.11 -7.10
N PHE A 96 3.98 -11.17 -7.62
CA PHE A 96 4.82 -12.04 -6.80
C PHE A 96 6.03 -11.29 -6.26
N LYS A 97 6.72 -10.48 -7.07
CA LYS A 97 7.83 -9.64 -6.60
C LYS A 97 7.38 -8.69 -5.50
N LEU A 98 6.23 -8.04 -5.67
CA LEU A 98 5.65 -7.16 -4.66
C LEU A 98 5.37 -7.92 -3.34
N ALA A 99 4.81 -9.14 -3.43
CA ALA A 99 4.54 -9.97 -2.27
C ALA A 99 5.81 -10.55 -1.61
N MET A 100 6.89 -10.73 -2.37
CA MET A 100 8.18 -11.20 -1.83
C MET A 100 9.00 -10.09 -1.17
N GLY A 101 8.74 -8.82 -1.52
CA GLY A 101 9.52 -7.66 -1.07
C GLY A 101 10.84 -7.54 -1.83
N CYS A 102 11.82 -8.37 -1.53
CA CYS A 102 13.14 -8.35 -2.19
C CYS A 102 13.36 -9.60 -3.05
N ALA A 103 13.16 -9.44 -4.35
CA ALA A 103 13.40 -10.50 -5.33
C ALA A 103 13.84 -9.93 -6.67
N ASP A 104 14.69 -10.68 -7.36
CA ASP A 104 15.07 -10.40 -8.74
C ASP A 104 14.17 -11.19 -9.71
N ILE A 105 13.74 -10.53 -10.80
CA ILE A 105 12.98 -11.17 -11.88
C ILE A 105 13.95 -11.42 -13.03
N THR A 106 14.07 -12.66 -13.47
CA THR A 106 14.90 -13.07 -14.61
C THR A 106 14.04 -13.79 -15.63
N GLU A 107 14.00 -13.29 -16.86
CA GLU A 107 13.41 -14.02 -17.98
C GLU A 107 14.43 -14.98 -18.55
N VAL A 108 14.11 -16.27 -18.51
CA VAL A 108 14.94 -17.33 -19.06
C VAL A 108 14.37 -17.75 -20.40
N LYS A 109 15.12 -17.53 -21.49
CA LYS A 109 14.72 -17.94 -22.83
C LYS A 109 15.10 -19.39 -23.07
N ALA A 110 14.33 -20.06 -23.94
CA ALA A 110 14.67 -21.41 -24.38
C ALA A 110 16.10 -21.45 -24.92
N ASN A 111 16.87 -22.47 -24.54
CA ASN A 111 18.28 -22.69 -24.87
C ASN A 111 19.28 -21.72 -24.23
N GLU A 112 18.90 -20.93 -23.22
CA GLU A 112 19.84 -20.20 -22.37
C GLU A 112 20.29 -21.14 -21.22
N VAL A 113 21.60 -21.36 -21.11
CA VAL A 113 22.16 -22.17 -20.02
C VAL A 113 22.04 -21.38 -18.72
N GLN A 114 21.25 -21.90 -17.79
CA GLN A 114 21.17 -21.36 -16.44
C GLN A 114 22.21 -22.05 -15.54
N ALA A 115 22.79 -21.28 -14.62
CA ALA A 115 23.71 -21.81 -13.62
C ALA A 115 23.03 -22.74 -12.60
N ASN A 116 21.72 -22.92 -12.70
CA ASN A 116 20.92 -23.77 -11.82
C ASN A 116 20.63 -25.11 -12.49
N GLU A 117 21.12 -26.21 -11.91
CA GLU A 117 20.99 -27.57 -12.40
C GLU A 117 19.53 -28.06 -12.58
N LEU A 118 18.55 -27.31 -12.06
CA LEU A 118 17.11 -27.62 -12.14
C LEU A 118 16.39 -26.97 -13.32
N SER A 119 17.09 -26.15 -14.14
CA SER A 119 16.48 -25.49 -15.28
C SER A 119 16.42 -26.43 -16.51
N ASP A 120 15.25 -26.51 -17.15
CA ASP A 120 15.10 -27.14 -18.44
C ASP A 120 15.41 -26.11 -19.55
N ASP A 121 16.50 -26.29 -20.27
CA ASP A 121 16.99 -25.39 -21.32
C ASP A 121 16.00 -25.17 -22.47
N ASN A 122 14.97 -26.03 -22.57
CA ASN A 122 13.97 -25.94 -23.62
C ASN A 122 12.71 -25.13 -23.27
N LEU A 123 12.59 -24.67 -22.03
CA LEU A 123 11.40 -23.94 -21.55
C LEU A 123 11.69 -22.46 -21.32
N HIS A 124 10.93 -21.62 -22.00
CA HIS A 124 10.86 -20.18 -21.65
C HIS A 124 10.07 -20.00 -20.36
N HIS A 125 10.67 -19.39 -19.36
CA HIS A 125 10.02 -19.13 -18.07
C HIS A 125 10.54 -17.85 -17.41
N THR A 126 9.80 -17.36 -16.43
CA THR A 126 10.22 -16.25 -15.58
C THR A 126 10.59 -16.79 -14.20
N LEU A 127 11.82 -16.56 -13.79
CA LEU A 127 12.34 -16.95 -12.50
C LEU A 127 12.33 -15.76 -11.55
N LEU A 128 11.75 -15.93 -10.36
CA LEU A 128 11.86 -14.97 -9.25
C LEU A 128 12.79 -15.56 -8.20
N THR A 129 13.89 -14.87 -7.95
CA THR A 129 14.90 -15.31 -6.98
C THR A 129 14.89 -14.35 -5.79
N PRO A 130 14.49 -14.80 -4.58
CA PRO A 130 14.55 -13.98 -3.39
C PRO A 130 16.00 -13.65 -3.02
N ARG A 131 16.21 -12.45 -2.47
CA ARG A 131 17.50 -11.97 -1.96
C ARG A 131 17.43 -11.79 -0.44
N LEU A 132 18.57 -11.86 0.23
CA LEU A 132 18.69 -11.52 1.65
C LEU A 132 19.01 -10.03 1.87
N GLU A 133 19.45 -9.34 0.82
CA GLU A 133 19.81 -7.93 0.85
C GLU A 133 18.65 -7.09 0.32
N ILE A 134 18.23 -6.10 1.09
CA ILE A 134 17.26 -5.10 0.69
C ILE A 134 18.01 -3.95 0.01
N LYS A 135 17.59 -3.57 -1.19
CA LYS A 135 18.16 -2.47 -1.95
C LYS A 135 17.18 -1.30 -2.03
N ASP A 136 17.68 -0.10 -2.32
CA ASP A 136 16.85 1.09 -2.51
C ASP A 136 15.78 0.89 -3.61
N GLU A 137 16.07 0.09 -4.63
CA GLU A 137 15.15 -0.24 -5.73
C GLU A 137 13.99 -1.18 -5.33
N ASP A 138 14.06 -1.80 -4.15
CA ASP A 138 12.98 -2.64 -3.63
C ASP A 138 11.89 -1.80 -2.94
N PHE A 139 12.21 -0.56 -2.57
CA PHE A 139 11.23 0.38 -2.07
C PHE A 139 10.40 0.94 -3.22
N ILE A 140 9.10 1.04 -2.99
CA ILE A 140 8.17 1.66 -3.93
C ILE A 140 8.00 3.12 -3.54
N ASP A 141 8.37 4.06 -4.42
CA ASP A 141 8.29 5.50 -4.14
C ASP A 141 6.89 5.94 -3.72
N ASN A 142 5.88 5.51 -4.48
CA ASN A 142 4.49 5.83 -4.20
C ASN A 142 3.60 4.62 -4.45
N ILE A 143 2.82 4.23 -3.44
CA ILE A 143 1.66 3.39 -3.64
C ILE A 143 0.40 4.20 -3.36
N CYS A 144 -0.56 4.15 -4.26
CA CYS A 144 -1.76 4.97 -4.20
C CYS A 144 -3.00 4.08 -4.22
N TRP A 145 -3.87 4.29 -3.26
CA TRP A 145 -5.22 3.76 -3.30
C TRP A 145 -6.18 4.87 -3.72
N TYR A 146 -6.98 4.65 -4.76
CA TYR A 146 -7.99 5.59 -5.24
C TYR A 146 -9.38 5.00 -5.06
N GLY A 147 -10.22 5.67 -4.30
CA GLY A 147 -11.62 5.32 -4.08
C GLY A 147 -12.56 6.45 -4.43
N ARG A 148 -13.87 6.17 -4.48
CA ARG A 148 -14.90 7.14 -4.82
C ARG A 148 -16.01 7.16 -3.78
N LYS A 149 -16.44 8.36 -3.39
CA LYS A 149 -17.65 8.59 -2.61
C LYS A 149 -18.90 8.64 -3.52
N ARG A 150 -20.06 8.48 -2.91
CA ARG A 150 -21.34 8.54 -3.64
C ARG A 150 -21.62 9.89 -4.31
N ASN A 151 -21.16 10.99 -3.72
CA ASN A 151 -21.31 12.33 -4.28
C ASN A 151 -20.40 12.62 -5.49
N GLY A 152 -19.55 11.66 -5.89
CA GLY A 152 -18.59 11.79 -6.97
C GLY A 152 -17.21 12.28 -6.57
N GLU A 153 -17.02 12.74 -5.35
CA GLU A 153 -15.69 13.06 -4.82
C GLU A 153 -14.82 11.81 -4.82
N LYS A 154 -13.54 11.99 -5.11
CA LYS A 154 -12.55 10.93 -5.11
C LYS A 154 -11.63 11.10 -3.92
N VAL A 155 -11.16 9.99 -3.37
CA VAL A 155 -10.21 9.96 -2.26
C VAL A 155 -9.01 9.19 -2.72
N CYS A 156 -7.82 9.73 -2.47
CA CYS A 156 -6.57 9.03 -2.66
C CYS A 156 -5.82 8.94 -1.33
N ILE A 157 -5.34 7.76 -0.99
CA ILE A 157 -4.38 7.55 0.09
C ILE A 157 -3.06 7.20 -0.59
N VAL A 158 -2.04 7.99 -0.31
CA VAL A 158 -0.68 7.82 -0.85
C VAL A 158 0.25 7.44 0.28
N LEU A 159 1.02 6.38 0.06
CA LEU A 159 2.14 6.02 0.93
C LEU A 159 3.44 6.17 0.14
N HIS A 160 4.45 6.70 0.80
CA HIS A 160 5.78 6.94 0.22
C HIS A 160 6.80 5.94 0.77
N ASN A 161 7.77 5.57 -0.05
CA ASN A 161 8.89 4.70 0.32
C ASN A 161 8.43 3.41 1.00
N VAL A 162 7.52 2.68 0.36
CA VAL A 162 6.93 1.48 0.96
C VAL A 162 7.70 0.22 0.61
N PHE A 163 7.77 -0.68 1.59
CA PHE A 163 8.37 -1.99 1.43
C PHE A 163 7.46 -3.07 2.05
N ASN A 164 7.47 -4.29 1.50
CA ASN A 164 6.72 -5.40 2.04
C ASN A 164 7.54 -6.12 3.12
N GLU A 165 7.19 -5.95 4.38
CA GLU A 165 7.81 -6.64 5.51
C GLU A 165 7.15 -7.99 5.82
N GLY A 166 5.90 -8.19 5.40
CA GLY A 166 5.13 -9.43 5.64
C GLY A 166 5.66 -10.65 4.89
N GLY A 167 6.49 -10.43 3.85
CA GLY A 167 7.01 -11.49 3.01
C GLY A 167 5.94 -12.17 2.14
N LEU A 168 6.30 -13.27 1.47
CA LEU A 168 5.41 -13.98 0.56
C LEU A 168 4.37 -14.80 1.34
N ASN A 169 3.12 -14.37 1.27
CA ASN A 169 1.97 -15.13 1.75
C ASN A 169 1.06 -15.49 0.57
N TYR A 170 1.15 -16.76 0.12
CA TYR A 170 0.37 -17.29 -0.97
C TYR A 170 -0.59 -18.39 -0.49
N THR A 171 -1.85 -18.21 -0.79
CA THR A 171 -2.89 -19.21 -0.48
C THR A 171 -3.52 -19.71 -1.77
N SER A 172 -3.60 -21.03 -1.95
CA SER A 172 -4.35 -21.67 -3.03
C SER A 172 -5.57 -22.40 -2.47
N GLU A 173 -6.70 -22.33 -3.18
CA GLU A 173 -7.95 -22.97 -2.79
C GLU A 173 -8.36 -24.00 -3.82
N SER A 174 -8.82 -25.19 -3.41
CA SER A 174 -9.18 -26.31 -4.30
C SER A 174 -10.37 -26.01 -5.23
N ALA A 175 -11.25 -25.09 -4.85
CA ALA A 175 -12.42 -24.66 -5.63
C ALA A 175 -12.52 -23.13 -5.77
N GLY A 176 -11.50 -22.41 -5.33
CA GLY A 176 -11.43 -20.95 -5.35
C GLY A 176 -10.31 -20.42 -6.22
N LYS A 177 -10.09 -19.10 -6.12
CA LYS A 177 -8.97 -18.42 -6.76
C LYS A 177 -7.85 -18.26 -5.75
N GLY A 178 -6.63 -18.54 -6.13
CA GLY A 178 -5.44 -18.23 -5.32
C GLY A 178 -5.38 -16.76 -4.91
N SER A 179 -4.65 -16.46 -3.86
CA SER A 179 -4.46 -15.12 -3.33
C SER A 179 -3.04 -14.90 -2.86
N LEU A 180 -2.59 -13.65 -3.03
CA LEU A 180 -1.36 -13.11 -2.45
C LEU A 180 -1.77 -12.03 -1.46
N GLU A 181 -1.45 -12.22 -0.20
CA GLU A 181 -1.61 -11.20 0.85
C GLU A 181 -0.36 -10.35 0.89
N VAL A 182 -0.54 -9.05 0.98
CA VAL A 182 0.54 -8.06 1.00
C VAL A 182 0.33 -7.11 2.15
N GLU A 183 1.41 -6.88 2.90
CA GLU A 183 1.47 -5.95 4.01
C GLU A 183 2.65 -5.00 3.79
N LEU A 184 2.33 -3.78 3.38
CA LEU A 184 3.30 -2.75 3.05
C LEU A 184 3.46 -1.79 4.22
N HIS A 185 4.70 -1.56 4.62
CA HIS A 185 5.08 -0.56 5.59
C HIS A 185 5.69 0.65 4.90
N ALA A 186 5.34 1.86 5.35
CA ALA A 186 5.90 3.10 4.80
C ALA A 186 7.09 3.57 5.66
N PHE A 187 8.15 3.99 5.00
CA PHE A 187 9.41 4.39 5.63
C PHE A 187 9.68 5.88 5.47
N PHE A 188 10.26 6.48 6.49
CA PHE A 188 10.70 7.86 6.44
C PHE A 188 11.89 8.03 5.47
N ASP A 189 11.90 9.14 4.74
CA ASP A 189 13.04 9.50 3.90
C ASP A 189 14.13 10.15 4.76
N LEU A 190 15.35 9.61 4.70
CA LEU A 190 16.52 10.18 5.40
C LEU A 190 16.84 11.62 4.99
N LYS A 191 16.40 12.04 3.80
CA LYS A 191 16.57 13.42 3.33
C LYS A 191 15.55 14.39 3.92
N ASN A 192 14.39 13.86 4.35
CA ASN A 192 13.28 14.62 4.91
C ASN A 192 12.67 13.87 6.13
N PRO A 193 13.43 13.73 7.22
CA PRO A 193 13.04 12.88 8.36
C PRO A 193 11.80 13.35 9.10
N ASP A 194 11.43 14.64 8.97
CA ASP A 194 10.25 15.22 9.61
C ASP A 194 8.96 15.07 8.79
N LYS A 195 9.09 14.58 7.53
CA LYS A 195 7.90 14.38 6.68
C LYS A 195 7.34 12.99 6.88
N VAL A 196 6.12 12.89 7.42
CA VAL A 196 5.41 11.62 7.57
C VAL A 196 5.15 11.01 6.18
N PRO A 197 5.47 9.73 5.95
CA PRO A 197 5.46 9.13 4.62
C PRO A 197 4.07 8.68 4.12
N TYR A 198 3.02 9.44 4.42
CA TYR A 198 1.70 9.24 3.82
C TYR A 198 0.93 10.54 3.68
N GLU A 199 -0.02 10.54 2.77
CA GLU A 199 -0.93 11.66 2.54
C GLU A 199 -2.34 11.14 2.23
N VAL A 200 -3.37 11.87 2.68
CA VAL A 200 -4.76 11.62 2.29
C VAL A 200 -5.26 12.81 1.51
N ILE A 201 -5.66 12.57 0.27
CA ILE A 201 -6.09 13.60 -0.67
C ILE A 201 -7.58 13.40 -0.95
N ILE A 202 -8.38 14.44 -0.77
CA ILE A 202 -9.80 14.46 -1.13
C ILE A 202 -9.97 15.41 -2.30
N PHE A 203 -10.43 14.88 -3.43
CA PHE A 203 -10.65 15.63 -4.65
C PHE A 203 -12.11 16.03 -4.75
N ASP A 204 -12.38 17.23 -5.27
CA ASP A 204 -13.73 17.65 -5.60
C ASP A 204 -14.38 16.72 -6.64
N ALA A 205 -15.69 16.64 -6.67
CA ALA A 205 -16.44 15.80 -7.60
C ALA A 205 -16.17 16.14 -9.08
N SER A 206 -15.74 17.38 -9.38
CA SER A 206 -15.36 17.85 -10.71
C SER A 206 -13.93 17.45 -11.12
N ALA A 207 -13.13 16.90 -10.20
CA ALA A 207 -11.76 16.52 -10.50
C ALA A 207 -11.72 15.32 -11.46
N ASN A 208 -11.13 15.52 -12.63
CA ASN A 208 -10.89 14.46 -13.59
C ASN A 208 -9.54 13.80 -13.30
N LEU A 209 -9.57 12.62 -12.67
CA LEU A 209 -8.37 11.79 -12.51
C LEU A 209 -8.27 10.87 -13.72
N GLY A 210 -7.15 10.94 -14.42
CA GLY A 210 -6.89 10.11 -15.58
C GLY A 210 -7.13 10.78 -16.93
N GLU A 211 -7.26 12.12 -16.99
CA GLU A 211 -7.23 12.89 -18.23
C GLU A 211 -5.84 13.50 -18.51
#